data_bf8ce0104e5fdc2a5b8cbbbaeff2e820
#
_entry.id   bf8ce0104e5fdc2a5b8cbbbaeff2e820
#
_cell.length_a   1.000
_cell.length_b   1.000
_cell.length_c   1.000
_cell.angle_alpha   90.00
_cell.angle_beta   90.00
_cell.angle_gamma   90.00
#
_symmetry.space_group_name_H-M   'P 1'
#
loop_
_entity.id
_entity.type
_entity.pdbx_description
1 polymer ?
#
loop_
_entity_poly.entity_id
_entity_poly.type
_entity_poly.pdbx_seq_one_letter_code
_entity_poly.pdbx_strand_id
1 'polypeptide(L)'
;VSSGFNSALYTGWVRHRRYTRVKNELKYRVFMMLLDLDEVDDIMALNPLWRSGPTGFALARFLRSDYFAADTALDDSAQDLKESVTRAFRNELNENIVRVCLLTNMRYFGYLVNPVSFYFGYRRDGSLAGILSEITNTPWGERHHYTLNTKGTLNTLSAQNSGPGISPQRVHSNSGTQRYEYRFKKNFHVSPFNPMDMQYRWVLNDPDDELLIHMDTLTSTSTNTNANTTNTSNKESAGANLQRDFDATMRLSRKEITTRSLSAVLIRFPFMTLKVLWGIYWNALKLWVRGSRFYDHPGSAGQSEQSTDSTKAHPEDIHIKIKPVTQPDSCNSSKEQGAIIMKTMTLNPQNIPWLDRVCRSALFSTLKQLHTGQIAVQEGTQITRFGNTSDNYFCSTIEIHDWEAYRNIALNGSVGAGESYMTHDWSSSDLPMLIRILARNKDVVDSIDSGLANVGKLALKAFHSFNRNTEKGSRRNIAAHYDLGNDMFELFLDPTMMYSSGIFPHADASMEEASVYKLDRICQKLQLSPDDHLIEIGTGWGSMAIHAAKHYGCKVTTTTISEEQYAWAERRVKEEGL
;
A
#
# COMPACT_ATOMS: atom_id res chain seq x y z
N VAL A 1 -37.23 -14.49 18.63
CA VAL A 1 -36.34 -15.63 18.67
C VAL A 1 -34.96 -15.06 18.68
N SER A 2 -34.22 -15.13 19.81
CA SER A 2 -32.82 -14.74 19.87
C SER A 2 -32.05 -15.61 18.88
N SER A 3 -31.36 -15.02 17.95
CA SER A 3 -30.43 -15.72 17.06
C SER A 3 -29.34 -16.31 17.94
N GLY A 4 -29.27 -17.65 18.08
CA GLY A 4 -28.29 -18.34 18.92
C GLY A 4 -26.85 -18.26 18.40
N PHE A 5 -26.47 -17.16 17.69
CA PHE A 5 -25.12 -16.93 17.18
C PHE A 5 -24.17 -16.38 18.24
N ASN A 6 -22.94 -16.87 18.24
CA ASN A 6 -21.82 -16.28 18.99
C ASN A 6 -21.42 -14.93 18.39
N SER A 7 -21.57 -14.78 17.09
CA SER A 7 -21.33 -13.56 16.34
C SER A 7 -22.24 -12.41 16.78
N ALA A 8 -21.76 -11.19 16.66
CA ALA A 8 -22.49 -10.01 17.08
C ALA A 8 -22.12 -8.78 16.22
N LEU A 9 -23.03 -7.83 16.19
CA LEU A 9 -22.78 -6.50 15.69
C LEU A 9 -22.36 -5.60 16.86
N TYR A 10 -21.25 -4.91 16.74
CA TYR A 10 -20.80 -3.95 17.74
C TYR A 10 -20.93 -2.52 17.20
N THR A 11 -21.55 -1.61 17.97
CA THR A 11 -21.70 -0.20 17.59
C THR A 11 -21.20 0.72 18.69
N GLY A 12 -20.51 1.78 18.32
CA GLY A 12 -19.98 2.69 19.31
C GLY A 12 -19.16 3.83 18.70
N TRP A 13 -18.03 4.11 19.30
CA TRP A 13 -17.15 5.18 18.85
C TRP A 13 -15.68 4.81 18.99
N VAL A 14 -14.87 5.43 18.14
CA VAL A 14 -13.41 5.46 18.20
C VAL A 14 -12.98 6.90 18.49
N ARG A 15 -11.97 7.06 19.35
CA ARG A 15 -11.37 8.34 19.69
C ARG A 15 -9.86 8.22 19.62
N HIS A 16 -9.22 9.14 18.91
CA HIS A 16 -7.78 9.33 18.85
C HIS A 16 -7.44 10.66 19.50
N ARG A 17 -6.45 10.68 20.41
CA ARG A 17 -5.95 11.90 21.03
C ARG A 17 -4.44 11.94 20.98
N ARG A 18 -3.92 13.09 20.62
CA ARG A 18 -2.50 13.42 20.70
C ARG A 18 -2.27 14.43 21.80
N TYR A 19 -1.30 14.20 22.66
CA TYR A 19 -0.99 15.00 23.84
C TYR A 19 0.21 15.91 23.66
N THR A 20 1.18 15.51 22.82
CA THR A 20 2.47 16.19 22.63
C THR A 20 2.50 17.00 21.34
N ARG A 21 3.31 18.07 21.33
CA ARG A 21 3.58 19.03 20.25
C ARG A 21 2.33 19.69 19.66
N VAL A 22 1.49 18.94 18.98
CA VAL A 22 0.22 19.43 18.40
C VAL A 22 -0.91 18.63 19.02
N LYS A 23 -1.56 19.22 20.03
CA LYS A 23 -2.74 18.60 20.66
C LYS A 23 -3.86 18.49 19.64
N ASN A 24 -4.43 17.30 19.51
CA ASN A 24 -5.51 17.03 18.59
C ASN A 24 -6.38 15.87 19.08
N GLU A 25 -7.68 15.99 18.84
CA GLU A 25 -8.65 14.93 19.13
C GLU A 25 -9.53 14.69 17.91
N LEU A 26 -9.72 13.41 17.58
CA LEU A 26 -10.65 12.94 16.57
C LEU A 26 -11.55 11.88 17.19
N LYS A 27 -12.87 12.10 17.17
CA LYS A 27 -13.85 11.13 17.65
C LYS A 27 -14.94 10.94 16.62
N TYR A 28 -15.27 9.67 16.31
CA TYR A 28 -16.30 9.33 15.33
C TYR A 28 -17.03 8.05 15.71
N ARG A 29 -18.24 7.89 15.18
CA ARG A 29 -19.05 6.67 15.38
C ARG A 29 -18.65 5.60 14.38
N VAL A 30 -18.59 4.36 14.85
CA VAL A 30 -18.28 3.18 14.04
C VAL A 30 -19.23 2.04 14.38
N PHE A 31 -19.29 1.07 13.49
CA PHE A 31 -19.70 -0.28 13.80
C PHE A 31 -18.62 -1.26 13.34
N MET A 32 -18.55 -2.41 13.98
CA MET A 32 -17.69 -3.53 13.61
C MET A 32 -18.49 -4.83 13.74
N MET A 33 -18.10 -5.82 12.95
CA MET A 33 -18.64 -7.17 13.07
C MET A 33 -17.72 -7.99 13.97
N LEU A 34 -18.29 -8.67 14.96
CA LEU A 34 -17.64 -9.79 15.61
C LEU A 34 -18.19 -11.06 14.96
N LEU A 35 -17.37 -11.75 14.21
CA LEU A 35 -17.74 -12.93 13.44
C LEU A 35 -17.06 -14.16 14.06
N ASP A 36 -17.85 -15.10 14.56
CA ASP A 36 -17.36 -16.46 14.75
C ASP A 36 -17.10 -17.05 13.36
N LEU A 37 -15.87 -17.50 13.11
CA LEU A 37 -15.47 -17.92 11.77
C LEU A 37 -16.19 -19.21 11.31
N ASP A 38 -16.84 -19.92 12.23
CA ASP A 38 -17.69 -21.05 11.91
C ASP A 38 -19.13 -20.63 11.47
N GLU A 39 -19.51 -19.36 11.73
CA GLU A 39 -20.87 -18.85 11.48
C GLU A 39 -20.95 -17.86 10.29
N VAL A 40 -19.83 -17.58 9.63
CA VAL A 40 -19.75 -16.49 8.62
C VAL A 40 -20.76 -16.68 7.50
N ASP A 41 -20.87 -17.88 6.93
CA ASP A 41 -21.76 -18.14 5.80
C ASP A 41 -23.22 -18.05 6.20
N ASP A 42 -23.58 -18.55 7.39
CA ASP A 42 -24.94 -18.47 7.93
C ASP A 42 -25.35 -17.01 8.17
N ILE A 43 -24.45 -16.20 8.70
CA ILE A 43 -24.68 -14.77 8.94
C ILE A 43 -24.84 -14.01 7.63
N MET A 44 -23.98 -14.28 6.66
CA MET A 44 -24.08 -13.63 5.34
C MET A 44 -25.38 -14.01 4.63
N ALA A 45 -25.88 -15.22 4.84
CA ALA A 45 -27.16 -15.69 4.28
C ALA A 45 -28.41 -15.02 4.88
N LEU A 46 -28.30 -14.39 6.08
CA LEU A 46 -29.44 -13.69 6.71
C LEU A 46 -29.94 -12.48 5.92
N ASN A 47 -29.12 -11.91 5.04
CA ASN A 47 -29.49 -10.70 4.33
C ASN A 47 -28.92 -10.70 2.90
N PRO A 48 -29.72 -10.53 1.84
CA PRO A 48 -29.28 -10.64 0.45
C PRO A 48 -28.26 -9.56 0.03
N LEU A 49 -28.10 -8.49 0.82
CA LEU A 49 -27.09 -7.45 0.58
C LEU A 49 -25.72 -7.78 1.20
N TRP A 50 -25.61 -8.93 1.90
CA TRP A 50 -24.38 -9.40 2.55
C TRP A 50 -23.96 -10.73 1.92
N ARG A 51 -22.67 -10.93 1.68
CA ARG A 51 -22.14 -12.16 1.10
C ARG A 51 -20.73 -12.47 1.57
N SER A 52 -20.39 -13.76 1.60
CA SER A 52 -19.02 -14.27 1.62
C SER A 52 -18.56 -14.60 0.19
N GLY A 53 -17.24 -14.55 -0.04
CA GLY A 53 -16.62 -14.84 -1.33
C GLY A 53 -16.74 -13.74 -2.39
N PRO A 54 -16.05 -13.90 -3.52
CA PRO A 54 -15.86 -12.84 -4.52
C PRO A 54 -17.07 -12.63 -5.44
N THR A 55 -17.98 -13.59 -5.57
CA THR A 55 -19.02 -13.61 -6.59
C THR A 55 -20.37 -13.04 -6.12
N GLY A 56 -21.18 -12.54 -7.07
CA GLY A 56 -22.55 -12.06 -6.85
C GLY A 56 -22.60 -10.63 -6.29
N PHE A 57 -23.79 -10.01 -6.34
CA PHE A 57 -24.01 -8.66 -5.82
C PHE A 57 -24.06 -8.64 -4.29
N ALA A 58 -23.34 -7.72 -3.67
CA ALA A 58 -23.43 -7.44 -2.24
C ALA A 58 -23.02 -6.00 -1.94
N LEU A 59 -23.66 -5.38 -0.95
CA LEU A 59 -23.24 -4.08 -0.40
C LEU A 59 -22.22 -4.25 0.75
N ALA A 60 -22.27 -5.40 1.42
CA ALA A 60 -21.29 -5.80 2.42
C ALA A 60 -20.72 -7.18 2.07
N ARG A 61 -19.40 -7.32 2.12
CA ARG A 61 -18.73 -8.53 1.64
C ARG A 61 -17.62 -8.96 2.58
N PHE A 62 -17.58 -10.24 2.89
CA PHE A 62 -16.45 -10.92 3.52
C PHE A 62 -15.60 -11.56 2.42
N LEU A 63 -14.30 -11.18 2.34
CA LEU A 63 -13.33 -11.83 1.46
C LEU A 63 -12.16 -12.33 2.29
N ARG A 64 -11.76 -13.58 2.08
CA ARG A 64 -10.63 -14.20 2.76
C ARG A 64 -9.32 -13.40 2.56
N SER A 65 -9.10 -12.88 1.38
CA SER A 65 -7.93 -12.09 0.99
C SER A 65 -7.78 -10.76 1.77
N ASP A 66 -8.82 -10.31 2.45
CA ASP A 66 -8.78 -9.07 3.24
C ASP A 66 -8.14 -9.24 4.62
N TYR A 67 -7.86 -10.48 5.06
CA TYR A 67 -7.54 -10.83 6.43
C TYR A 67 -6.20 -11.56 6.56
N PHE A 68 -5.85 -11.91 7.80
CA PHE A 68 -4.57 -12.50 8.21
C PHE A 68 -4.09 -13.64 7.30
N ALA A 69 -2.78 -13.60 6.98
CA ALA A 69 -2.11 -14.61 6.14
C ALA A 69 -2.78 -14.84 4.78
N ALA A 70 -3.24 -13.75 4.14
CA ALA A 70 -3.88 -13.80 2.82
C ALA A 70 -2.98 -14.44 1.74
N ASP A 71 -1.67 -14.17 1.80
CA ASP A 71 -0.67 -14.66 0.84
C ASP A 71 -0.50 -16.19 0.87
N THR A 72 -0.90 -16.84 1.97
CA THR A 72 -0.82 -18.29 2.17
C THR A 72 -2.19 -18.96 2.22
N ALA A 73 -3.26 -18.23 1.85
CA ALA A 73 -4.60 -18.76 1.80
C ALA A 73 -4.72 -19.89 0.77
N LEU A 74 -5.38 -20.98 1.16
CA LEU A 74 -5.61 -22.14 0.29
C LEU A 74 -6.90 -22.00 -0.52
N ASP A 75 -7.89 -21.30 0.07
CA ASP A 75 -9.17 -21.01 -0.55
C ASP A 75 -9.77 -19.69 -0.01
N ASP A 76 -10.94 -19.29 -0.51
CA ASP A 76 -11.64 -18.05 -0.11
C ASP A 76 -12.60 -18.24 1.08
N SER A 77 -12.46 -19.31 1.87
CA SER A 77 -13.35 -19.62 2.97
C SER A 77 -12.97 -18.97 4.29
N ALA A 78 -13.95 -18.77 5.16
CA ALA A 78 -13.71 -18.39 6.55
C ALA A 78 -12.98 -19.49 7.35
N GLN A 79 -13.14 -20.75 6.92
CA GLN A 79 -12.48 -21.90 7.53
C GLN A 79 -10.96 -21.86 7.31
N ASP A 80 -10.47 -21.51 6.11
CA ASP A 80 -9.04 -21.31 5.84
C ASP A 80 -8.45 -20.21 6.75
N LEU A 81 -9.19 -19.10 6.94
CA LEU A 81 -8.79 -18.06 7.88
C LEU A 81 -8.67 -18.58 9.31
N LYS A 82 -9.67 -19.36 9.77
CA LYS A 82 -9.66 -19.98 11.09
C LYS A 82 -8.45 -20.88 11.29
N GLU A 83 -8.12 -21.71 10.30
CA GLU A 83 -6.95 -22.58 10.33
C GLU A 83 -5.64 -21.81 10.40
N SER A 84 -5.51 -20.76 9.60
CA SER A 84 -4.32 -19.88 9.60
C SER A 84 -4.11 -19.19 10.95
N VAL A 85 -5.17 -18.64 11.55
CA VAL A 85 -5.15 -18.02 12.88
C VAL A 85 -4.87 -19.05 13.98
N THR A 86 -5.50 -20.23 13.92
CA THR A 86 -5.26 -21.32 14.89
C THR A 86 -3.81 -21.79 14.84
N ARG A 87 -3.23 -21.87 13.64
CA ARG A 87 -1.81 -22.21 13.44
C ARG A 87 -0.90 -21.16 14.08
N ALA A 88 -1.20 -19.87 13.91
CA ALA A 88 -0.46 -18.79 14.56
C ALA A 88 -0.51 -18.90 16.10
N PHE A 89 -1.68 -19.11 16.69
CA PHE A 89 -1.81 -19.30 18.14
C PHE A 89 -1.05 -20.53 18.65
N ARG A 90 -1.05 -21.62 17.90
CA ARG A 90 -0.27 -22.82 18.24
C ARG A 90 1.23 -22.54 18.22
N ASN A 91 1.71 -21.87 17.19
CA ASN A 91 3.13 -21.59 17.01
C ASN A 91 3.64 -20.52 17.98
N GLU A 92 2.86 -19.47 18.23
CA GLU A 92 3.30 -18.30 18.98
C GLU A 92 2.90 -18.31 20.45
N LEU A 93 1.85 -19.04 20.85
CA LEU A 93 1.41 -19.14 22.24
C LEU A 93 1.44 -20.58 22.81
N ASN A 94 1.68 -21.56 21.96
CA ASN A 94 1.53 -22.99 22.30
C ASN A 94 0.11 -23.31 22.85
N GLU A 95 -0.93 -22.68 22.25
CA GLU A 95 -2.33 -22.83 22.63
C GLU A 95 -3.12 -23.58 21.56
N ASN A 96 -4.00 -24.47 22.02
CA ASN A 96 -4.91 -25.20 21.13
C ASN A 96 -6.28 -24.52 21.11
N ILE A 97 -6.55 -23.79 20.03
CA ILE A 97 -7.77 -23.01 19.84
C ILE A 97 -8.81 -23.85 19.11
N VAL A 98 -10.04 -23.81 19.58
CA VAL A 98 -11.17 -24.49 18.96
C VAL A 98 -12.17 -23.54 18.29
N ARG A 99 -12.22 -22.28 18.77
CA ARG A 99 -13.10 -21.25 18.23
C ARG A 99 -12.31 -19.95 18.03
N VAL A 100 -12.56 -19.28 16.91
CA VAL A 100 -11.97 -17.97 16.59
C VAL A 100 -13.07 -16.99 16.25
N CYS A 101 -13.12 -15.86 16.98
CA CYS A 101 -14.01 -14.75 16.68
C CYS A 101 -13.21 -13.57 16.14
N LEU A 102 -13.57 -13.08 14.97
CA LEU A 102 -12.92 -11.96 14.27
C LEU A 102 -13.71 -10.68 14.48
N LEU A 103 -13.14 -9.69 15.15
CA LEU A 103 -13.66 -8.33 15.21
C LEU A 103 -13.03 -7.49 14.11
N THR A 104 -13.83 -7.06 13.14
CA THR A 104 -13.33 -6.40 11.95
C THR A 104 -14.36 -5.50 11.27
N ASN A 105 -13.87 -4.67 10.35
CA ASN A 105 -14.67 -4.11 9.28
C ASN A 105 -14.54 -4.98 8.02
N MET A 106 -15.65 -5.14 7.29
CA MET A 106 -15.68 -5.84 6.02
C MET A 106 -15.65 -4.83 4.85
N ARG A 107 -15.65 -5.32 3.63
CA ARG A 107 -15.86 -4.47 2.46
C ARG A 107 -17.30 -3.95 2.45
N TYR A 108 -17.45 -2.64 2.42
CA TYR A 108 -18.74 -1.97 2.26
C TYR A 108 -18.73 -1.17 0.97
N PHE A 109 -19.73 -1.41 0.10
CA PHE A 109 -19.82 -0.77 -1.22
C PHE A 109 -18.56 -0.98 -2.10
N GLY A 110 -17.88 -2.13 -1.93
CA GLY A 110 -16.66 -2.47 -2.65
C GLY A 110 -15.35 -1.99 -2.01
N TYR A 111 -15.41 -1.12 -0.99
CA TYR A 111 -14.22 -0.53 -0.35
C TYR A 111 -13.93 -1.16 1.01
N LEU A 112 -12.68 -1.54 1.23
CA LEU A 112 -12.16 -1.95 2.53
C LEU A 112 -11.37 -0.80 3.16
N VAL A 113 -11.72 -0.41 4.37
CA VAL A 113 -10.88 0.45 5.24
C VAL A 113 -10.86 -0.19 6.62
N ASN A 114 -9.84 -0.98 6.86
CA ASN A 114 -9.72 -1.78 8.07
C ASN A 114 -8.31 -1.62 8.68
N PRO A 115 -8.07 -0.55 9.46
CA PRO A 115 -6.75 -0.29 10.04
C PRO A 115 -6.33 -1.31 11.09
N VAL A 116 -7.27 -2.05 11.67
CA VAL A 116 -7.00 -3.09 12.66
C VAL A 116 -8.11 -4.13 12.68
N SER A 117 -7.72 -5.41 12.75
CA SER A 117 -8.56 -6.57 13.04
C SER A 117 -8.07 -7.26 14.30
N PHE A 118 -9.00 -7.78 15.11
CA PHE A 118 -8.69 -8.55 16.30
C PHE A 118 -9.30 -9.94 16.19
N TYR A 119 -8.46 -10.96 16.36
CA TYR A 119 -8.88 -12.38 16.38
C TYR A 119 -8.80 -12.87 17.81
N PHE A 120 -9.95 -13.20 18.38
CA PHE A 120 -10.08 -13.75 19.74
C PHE A 120 -10.12 -15.28 19.66
N GLY A 121 -9.10 -15.93 20.21
CA GLY A 121 -8.97 -17.39 20.21
C GLY A 121 -9.44 -18.01 21.53
N TYR A 122 -10.42 -18.94 21.45
CA TYR A 122 -11.02 -19.56 22.62
C TYR A 122 -10.66 -21.04 22.72
N ARG A 123 -10.45 -21.50 23.99
CA ARG A 123 -10.24 -22.91 24.34
C ARG A 123 -11.57 -23.66 24.35
N ARG A 124 -11.49 -24.99 24.48
CA ARG A 124 -12.66 -25.86 24.56
C ARG A 124 -13.56 -25.56 25.77
N ASP A 125 -13.03 -25.05 26.85
CA ASP A 125 -13.77 -24.63 28.07
C ASP A 125 -14.46 -23.26 27.91
N GLY A 126 -14.33 -22.63 26.75
CA GLY A 126 -14.89 -21.30 26.45
C GLY A 126 -14.02 -20.13 26.94
N SER A 127 -12.90 -20.39 27.63
CA SER A 127 -12.00 -19.33 28.08
C SER A 127 -11.20 -18.72 26.93
N LEU A 128 -10.96 -17.40 26.98
CA LEU A 128 -10.10 -16.71 26.03
C LEU A 128 -8.63 -17.15 26.22
N ALA A 129 -8.01 -17.66 25.16
CA ALA A 129 -6.61 -18.11 25.18
C ALA A 129 -5.64 -17.01 24.79
N GLY A 130 -6.02 -16.19 23.83
CA GLY A 130 -5.18 -15.12 23.30
C GLY A 130 -5.92 -14.24 22.30
N ILE A 131 -5.27 -13.14 21.93
CA ILE A 131 -5.76 -12.16 20.97
C ILE A 131 -4.66 -11.91 19.95
N LEU A 132 -4.92 -12.19 18.67
CA LEU A 132 -4.05 -11.79 17.57
C LEU A 132 -4.59 -10.48 17.01
N SER A 133 -3.75 -9.45 17.00
CA SER A 133 -4.11 -8.10 16.55
C SER A 133 -3.37 -7.81 15.25
N GLU A 134 -4.05 -7.82 14.13
CA GLU A 134 -3.52 -7.49 12.82
C GLU A 134 -3.70 -6.00 12.55
N ILE A 135 -2.62 -5.29 12.26
CA ILE A 135 -2.60 -3.85 12.03
C ILE A 135 -2.14 -3.61 10.59
N THR A 136 -2.88 -2.77 9.88
CA THR A 136 -2.49 -2.29 8.54
C THR A 136 -2.11 -0.81 8.64
N ASN A 137 -0.90 -0.47 8.22
CA ASN A 137 -0.47 0.92 8.22
C ASN A 137 -1.03 1.69 7.02
N THR A 138 -1.17 3.00 7.19
CA THR A 138 -1.61 3.92 6.14
C THR A 138 -0.56 5.03 6.02
N PRO A 139 0.00 5.31 4.83
CA PRO A 139 -0.48 4.96 3.48
C PRO A 139 0.15 3.71 2.85
N TRP A 140 1.11 3.04 3.48
CA TRP A 140 1.95 2.00 2.85
C TRP A 140 1.24 0.66 2.63
N GLY A 141 0.13 0.38 3.34
CA GLY A 141 -0.63 -0.87 3.19
C GLY A 141 0.03 -2.11 3.78
N GLU A 142 1.16 -1.95 4.49
CA GLU A 142 1.86 -3.07 5.12
C GLU A 142 1.06 -3.62 6.31
N ARG A 143 1.12 -4.92 6.50
CA ARG A 143 0.45 -5.64 7.59
C ARG A 143 1.46 -6.17 8.59
N HIS A 144 1.11 -6.05 9.89
CA HIS A 144 1.87 -6.60 11.00
C HIS A 144 0.91 -7.11 12.06
N HIS A 145 1.28 -8.17 12.78
CA HIS A 145 0.46 -8.68 13.86
C HIS A 145 1.22 -8.75 15.19
N TYR A 146 0.45 -8.62 16.27
CA TYR A 146 0.89 -8.87 17.63
C TYR A 146 0.02 -9.94 18.23
N THR A 147 0.64 -10.96 18.82
CA THR A 147 -0.07 -12.05 19.50
C THR A 147 0.03 -11.87 21.02
N LEU A 148 -1.11 -11.64 21.64
CA LEU A 148 -1.27 -11.34 23.06
C LEU A 148 -1.77 -12.59 23.78
N ASN A 149 -1.06 -13.02 24.82
CA ASN A 149 -1.44 -14.13 25.67
C ASN A 149 -2.39 -13.64 26.78
N THR A 150 -3.37 -14.43 27.20
CA THR A 150 -4.25 -14.12 28.33
C THR A 150 -3.82 -14.77 29.65
N LYS A 151 -2.85 -15.69 29.64
CA LYS A 151 -2.25 -16.26 30.83
C LYS A 151 -1.28 -15.25 31.46
N GLY A 152 -1.70 -14.54 32.51
CA GLY A 152 -0.85 -13.67 33.31
C GLY A 152 -0.16 -14.45 34.42
N THR A 153 1.16 -14.27 34.59
CA THR A 153 1.84 -14.65 35.81
C THR A 153 1.59 -13.55 36.84
N LEU A 154 0.76 -13.81 37.84
CA LEU A 154 0.64 -12.95 39.01
C LEU A 154 2.03 -12.89 39.71
N ASN A 155 2.61 -11.69 39.75
CA ASN A 155 3.83 -11.36 40.49
C ASN A 155 5.18 -11.82 39.90
N THR A 156 5.71 -11.08 38.93
CA THR A 156 7.17 -10.84 38.89
C THR A 156 7.43 -9.50 38.18
N LEU A 157 7.96 -8.56 38.94
CA LEU A 157 8.41 -7.21 38.51
C LEU A 157 9.69 -7.23 37.62
N SER A 158 10.11 -8.40 37.18
CA SER A 158 11.34 -8.57 36.38
C SER A 158 11.25 -9.78 35.45
N ALA A 159 10.38 -9.70 34.44
CA ALA A 159 10.45 -10.67 33.36
C ALA A 159 10.67 -9.93 32.05
N GLN A 160 11.91 -9.94 31.56
CA GLN A 160 12.20 -9.88 30.13
C GLN A 160 11.35 -10.96 29.46
N ASN A 161 10.64 -10.60 28.39
CA ASN A 161 9.77 -11.48 27.60
C ASN A 161 10.55 -12.73 27.12
N SER A 162 10.53 -13.81 27.87
CA SER A 162 11.16 -15.09 27.52
C SER A 162 10.17 -16.23 27.30
N GLY A 163 8.90 -15.89 26.97
CA GLY A 163 7.87 -16.85 26.55
C GLY A 163 7.26 -16.51 25.20
N PRO A 164 6.63 -17.47 24.52
CA PRO A 164 5.96 -17.22 23.26
C PRO A 164 4.78 -16.26 23.45
N GLY A 165 4.75 -15.17 22.64
CA GLY A 165 3.74 -14.13 22.69
C GLY A 165 3.92 -13.07 23.78
N ILE A 166 3.10 -12.02 23.72
CA ILE A 166 3.12 -10.90 24.67
C ILE A 166 2.18 -11.21 25.83
N SER A 167 2.74 -11.34 27.06
CA SER A 167 1.95 -11.64 28.26
C SER A 167 1.40 -10.38 28.93
N PRO A 168 0.22 -10.43 29.57
CA PRO A 168 -0.37 -9.30 30.26
C PRO A 168 0.42 -9.01 31.56
N GLN A 169 0.66 -7.73 31.83
CA GLN A 169 1.28 -7.27 33.07
C GLN A 169 0.28 -7.17 34.22
N ARG A 170 -1.00 -6.93 33.88
CA ARG A 170 -2.10 -6.85 34.85
C ARG A 170 -3.36 -7.45 34.25
N VAL A 171 -4.06 -8.20 35.07
CA VAL A 171 -5.41 -8.69 34.77
C VAL A 171 -6.35 -8.12 35.85
N HIS A 172 -7.33 -7.34 35.41
CA HIS A 172 -8.34 -6.75 36.28
C HIS A 172 -9.67 -7.45 36.04
N SER A 173 -10.27 -7.96 37.10
CA SER A 173 -11.65 -8.49 37.04
C SER A 173 -12.57 -7.52 37.77
N ASN A 174 -13.52 -6.92 37.06
CA ASN A 174 -14.58 -6.10 37.62
C ASN A 174 -15.91 -6.58 37.08
N SER A 175 -16.85 -6.90 37.95
CA SER A 175 -18.24 -7.28 37.59
C SER A 175 -18.34 -8.34 36.46
N GLY A 176 -17.49 -9.36 36.48
CA GLY A 176 -17.53 -10.49 35.54
C GLY A 176 -16.71 -10.30 34.26
N THR A 177 -16.30 -9.10 33.89
CA THR A 177 -15.50 -8.86 32.68
C THR A 177 -14.01 -8.77 33.03
N GLN A 178 -13.20 -9.61 32.41
CA GLN A 178 -11.74 -9.56 32.56
C GLN A 178 -11.14 -8.51 31.62
N ARG A 179 -10.20 -7.71 32.14
CA ARG A 179 -9.42 -6.74 31.38
C ARG A 179 -7.95 -7.06 31.48
N TYR A 180 -7.28 -7.09 30.35
CA TYR A 180 -5.87 -7.42 30.19
C TYR A 180 -5.09 -6.15 29.85
N GLU A 181 -4.03 -5.84 30.62
CA GLU A 181 -3.11 -4.74 30.34
C GLU A 181 -1.77 -5.29 29.88
N TYR A 182 -1.32 -4.86 28.71
CA TYR A 182 -0.05 -5.24 28.09
C TYR A 182 0.86 -4.03 27.96
N ARG A 183 2.18 -4.24 28.11
CA ARG A 183 3.20 -3.24 27.77
C ARG A 183 4.31 -3.90 26.98
N PHE A 184 4.64 -3.36 25.82
CA PHE A 184 5.65 -3.89 24.94
C PHE A 184 6.23 -2.80 24.03
N LYS A 185 7.40 -3.07 23.44
CA LYS A 185 8.06 -2.15 22.52
C LYS A 185 7.30 -2.09 21.21
N LYS A 186 7.19 -0.88 20.64
CA LYS A 186 6.63 -0.68 19.30
C LYS A 186 7.61 -1.21 18.26
N ASN A 187 7.18 -2.21 17.46
CA ASN A 187 8.01 -2.84 16.42
C ASN A 187 7.48 -2.60 15.01
N PHE A 188 6.39 -1.82 14.85
CA PHE A 188 5.77 -1.57 13.55
C PHE A 188 5.46 -0.09 13.35
N HIS A 189 5.76 0.43 12.15
CA HIS A 189 5.56 1.84 11.80
C HIS A 189 4.12 2.08 11.30
N VAL A 190 3.22 2.40 12.23
CA VAL A 190 1.77 2.54 11.95
C VAL A 190 1.43 3.91 11.34
N SER A 191 2.19 4.95 11.65
CA SER A 191 1.86 6.32 11.25
C SER A 191 3.13 7.18 11.13
N PRO A 192 3.25 7.99 10.06
CA PRO A 192 4.40 8.85 9.85
C PRO A 192 4.55 9.97 10.89
N PHE A 193 3.59 10.14 11.80
CA PHE A 193 3.65 11.14 12.86
C PHE A 193 4.08 10.59 14.23
N ASN A 194 4.42 9.31 14.31
CA ASN A 194 4.84 8.64 15.54
C ASN A 194 6.20 7.96 15.35
N PRO A 195 7.24 8.28 16.15
CA PRO A 195 8.54 7.62 16.05
C PRO A 195 8.46 6.13 16.37
N MET A 196 9.52 5.39 16.04
CA MET A 196 9.61 3.95 16.34
C MET A 196 10.01 3.69 17.80
N ASP A 197 10.85 4.55 18.39
CA ASP A 197 11.32 4.37 19.76
C ASP A 197 10.25 4.78 20.78
N MET A 198 9.23 3.94 20.91
CA MET A 198 8.08 4.10 21.80
C MET A 198 7.70 2.76 22.42
N GLN A 199 6.98 2.83 23.53
CA GLN A 199 6.32 1.68 24.14
C GLN A 199 4.81 1.77 23.94
N TYR A 200 4.20 0.64 23.67
CA TYR A 200 2.76 0.48 23.71
C TYR A 200 2.29 0.09 25.12
N ARG A 201 1.17 0.67 25.53
CA ARG A 201 0.33 0.18 26.61
C ARG A 201 -1.05 -0.09 26.06
N TRP A 202 -1.45 -1.36 26.04
CA TRP A 202 -2.75 -1.78 25.53
C TRP A 202 -3.61 -2.31 26.67
N VAL A 203 -4.89 -1.96 26.66
CA VAL A 203 -5.90 -2.47 27.59
C VAL A 203 -7.08 -2.98 26.77
N LEU A 204 -7.35 -4.28 26.85
CA LEU A 204 -8.43 -4.94 26.14
C LEU A 204 -9.25 -5.79 27.10
N ASN A 205 -10.54 -5.98 26.80
CA ASN A 205 -11.37 -6.98 27.46
C ASN A 205 -11.85 -8.04 26.46
N ASP A 206 -12.33 -9.17 27.00
CA ASP A 206 -13.04 -10.17 26.22
C ASP A 206 -14.31 -9.56 25.61
N PRO A 207 -14.68 -9.87 24.36
CA PRO A 207 -15.93 -9.44 23.74
C PRO A 207 -17.15 -9.94 24.52
N ASP A 208 -17.88 -9.01 25.13
CA ASP A 208 -19.09 -9.25 25.90
C ASP A 208 -20.11 -8.14 25.52
N ASP A 209 -21.03 -7.78 26.39
CA ASP A 209 -21.99 -6.68 26.17
C ASP A 209 -21.31 -5.35 25.84
N GLU A 210 -20.15 -5.09 26.46
CA GLU A 210 -19.29 -3.96 26.14
C GLU A 210 -17.87 -4.43 25.74
N LEU A 211 -17.35 -3.90 24.67
CA LEU A 211 -15.98 -4.09 24.22
C LEU A 211 -15.19 -2.79 24.37
N LEU A 212 -14.09 -2.85 25.11
CA LEU A 212 -13.13 -1.76 25.26
C LEU A 212 -11.77 -2.19 24.72
N ILE A 213 -11.25 -1.42 23.78
CA ILE A 213 -9.87 -1.52 23.32
C ILE A 213 -9.24 -0.15 23.44
N HIS A 214 -8.19 -0.06 24.26
CA HIS A 214 -7.47 1.18 24.52
C HIS A 214 -5.99 0.98 24.33
N MET A 215 -5.35 1.85 23.56
CA MET A 215 -3.93 1.81 23.22
C MET A 215 -3.30 3.16 23.51
N ASP A 216 -2.24 3.19 24.32
CA ASP A 216 -1.37 4.34 24.53
C ASP A 216 -0.03 4.14 23.82
N THR A 217 0.56 5.20 23.29
CA THR A 217 1.98 5.25 22.97
C THR A 217 2.70 6.11 24.01
N LEU A 218 3.79 5.58 24.54
CA LEU A 218 4.56 6.17 25.64
C LEU A 218 6.01 6.40 25.19
N THR A 219 6.52 7.60 25.45
CA THR A 219 7.92 7.97 25.16
C THR A 219 8.68 8.16 26.49
N SER A 220 9.92 7.69 26.56
CA SER A 220 10.81 7.96 27.70
C SER A 220 11.32 9.40 27.63
N THR A 221 11.04 10.21 28.63
CA THR A 221 11.66 11.52 28.79
C THR A 221 12.99 11.35 29.52
N SER A 222 14.11 11.50 28.80
CA SER A 222 15.41 11.74 29.41
C SER A 222 15.40 13.16 29.96
N THR A 223 15.26 13.33 31.27
CA THR A 223 15.58 14.58 31.96
C THR A 223 17.10 14.73 31.93
N ASN A 224 17.61 15.61 31.05
CA ASN A 224 18.94 16.19 31.23
C ASN A 224 18.92 17.05 32.49
N THR A 225 19.13 16.44 33.64
CA THR A 225 19.57 17.16 34.83
C THR A 225 21.09 17.21 34.78
N ASN A 226 21.61 18.38 34.39
CA ASN A 226 22.95 18.79 34.80
C ASN A 226 22.93 18.84 36.34
N ALA A 227 23.44 17.80 36.95
CA ALA A 227 23.69 17.76 38.40
C ALA A 227 25.17 17.45 38.64
N ASN A 228 25.96 18.51 38.73
CA ASN A 228 27.10 18.52 39.61
C ASN A 228 26.55 18.53 41.04
N THR A 229 26.51 17.41 41.70
CA THR A 229 26.66 17.29 43.17
C THR A 229 26.94 15.84 43.54
N THR A 230 28.09 15.65 44.14
CA THR A 230 28.56 14.45 44.84
C THR A 230 27.66 14.12 46.02
N ASN A 231 27.31 12.86 46.18
CA ASN A 231 27.36 12.00 47.37
C ASN A 231 26.15 11.07 47.55
N THR A 232 26.53 9.84 47.85
CA THR A 232 25.89 8.78 48.67
C THR A 232 24.70 8.02 48.12
N SER A 233 25.02 6.75 47.79
CA SER A 233 24.29 5.50 48.06
C SER A 233 22.77 5.60 48.30
N ASN A 234 21.98 5.28 47.26
CA ASN A 234 20.86 4.35 47.31
C ASN A 234 20.36 4.13 45.86
N LYS A 235 20.75 2.97 45.29
CA LYS A 235 20.19 2.48 44.04
C LYS A 235 18.82 1.87 44.33
N GLU A 236 17.78 2.70 44.40
CA GLU A 236 16.42 2.26 44.15
C GLU A 236 16.00 2.70 42.76
N SER A 237 15.48 1.75 42.01
CA SER A 237 15.06 1.79 40.61
C SER A 237 14.35 3.11 40.23
N ALA A 238 15.08 4.01 39.55
CA ALA A 238 14.48 5.18 38.90
C ALA A 238 13.59 4.69 37.75
N GLY A 239 12.30 4.62 37.99
CA GLY A 239 11.30 4.40 36.97
C GLY A 239 11.40 5.54 35.92
N ALA A 240 11.77 5.22 34.71
CA ALA A 240 11.77 6.18 33.61
C ALA A 240 10.39 6.86 33.55
N ASN A 241 10.36 8.19 33.65
CA ASN A 241 9.13 8.96 33.50
C ASN A 241 8.61 8.79 32.07
N LEU A 242 7.63 7.90 31.90
CA LEU A 242 6.99 7.62 30.62
C LEU A 242 5.89 8.66 30.38
N GLN A 243 6.07 9.49 29.37
CA GLN A 243 5.07 10.48 28.94
C GLN A 243 4.17 9.87 27.87
N ARG A 244 2.84 10.05 28.03
CA ARG A 244 1.86 9.67 27.01
C ARG A 244 1.93 10.63 25.84
N ASP A 245 2.12 10.11 24.65
CA ASP A 245 2.21 10.87 23.40
C ASP A 245 0.89 10.85 22.62
N PHE A 246 0.27 9.69 22.54
CA PHE A 246 -0.96 9.46 21.79
C PHE A 246 -1.80 8.37 22.45
N ASP A 247 -3.13 8.47 22.37
CA ASP A 247 -4.04 7.35 22.67
C ASP A 247 -5.05 7.10 21.56
N ALA A 248 -5.41 5.84 21.41
CA ALA A 248 -6.56 5.38 20.63
C ALA A 248 -7.49 4.59 21.56
N THR A 249 -8.75 4.97 21.61
CA THR A 249 -9.77 4.28 22.42
C THR A 249 -10.95 3.92 21.55
N MET A 250 -11.33 2.65 21.56
CA MET A 250 -12.54 2.12 20.95
C MET A 250 -13.42 1.56 22.04
N ARG A 251 -14.67 2.05 22.10
CA ARG A 251 -15.70 1.53 23.00
C ARG A 251 -16.95 1.22 22.22
N LEU A 252 -17.33 -0.04 22.25
CA LEU A 252 -18.42 -0.60 21.47
C LEU A 252 -19.40 -1.35 22.36
N SER A 253 -20.69 -1.33 22.01
CA SER A 253 -21.75 -2.09 22.68
C SER A 253 -22.29 -3.15 21.73
N ARG A 254 -22.51 -4.35 22.28
CA ARG A 254 -23.02 -5.52 21.57
C ARG A 254 -24.45 -5.31 21.10
N LYS A 255 -24.79 -5.83 19.93
CA LYS A 255 -26.12 -5.93 19.37
C LYS A 255 -26.27 -7.28 18.68
N GLU A 256 -27.44 -7.87 18.76
CA GLU A 256 -27.75 -9.10 18.06
C GLU A 256 -27.72 -8.92 16.55
N ILE A 257 -27.22 -9.94 15.84
CA ILE A 257 -27.28 -10.01 14.39
C ILE A 257 -28.66 -10.53 13.99
N THR A 258 -29.34 -9.72 13.21
CA THR A 258 -30.64 -10.02 12.59
C THR A 258 -30.66 -9.42 11.19
N THR A 259 -31.56 -9.88 10.33
CA THR A 259 -31.76 -9.25 9.00
C THR A 259 -32.02 -7.73 9.12
N ARG A 260 -32.75 -7.32 10.17
CA ARG A 260 -33.03 -5.90 10.46
C ARG A 260 -31.77 -5.13 10.88
N SER A 261 -30.97 -5.68 11.81
CA SER A 261 -29.77 -4.99 12.29
C SER A 261 -28.72 -4.88 11.19
N LEU A 262 -28.57 -5.89 10.34
CA LEU A 262 -27.70 -5.88 9.16
C LEU A 262 -28.13 -4.82 8.13
N SER A 263 -29.42 -4.70 7.84
CA SER A 263 -29.94 -3.64 6.95
C SER A 263 -29.78 -2.24 7.58
N ALA A 264 -30.07 -2.12 8.89
CA ALA A 264 -30.01 -0.86 9.60
C ALA A 264 -28.60 -0.26 9.64
N VAL A 265 -27.55 -1.08 9.75
CA VAL A 265 -26.17 -0.55 9.75
C VAL A 265 -25.74 -0.02 8.38
N LEU A 266 -26.16 -0.64 7.29
CA LEU A 266 -25.89 -0.14 5.94
C LEU A 266 -26.58 1.23 5.70
N ILE A 267 -27.78 1.44 6.24
CA ILE A 267 -28.51 2.72 6.14
C ILE A 267 -27.95 3.75 7.12
N ARG A 268 -27.63 3.36 8.36
CA ARG A 268 -27.18 4.29 9.42
C ARG A 268 -25.73 4.73 9.24
N PHE A 269 -24.91 3.91 8.60
CA PHE A 269 -23.50 4.16 8.35
C PHE A 269 -23.16 4.15 6.85
N PRO A 270 -23.93 4.86 5.99
CA PRO A 270 -23.63 4.91 4.57
C PRO A 270 -22.25 5.55 4.42
N PHE A 271 -21.44 4.97 3.58
CA PHE A 271 -20.07 5.46 3.31
C PHE A 271 -19.17 5.56 4.57
N MET A 272 -19.37 4.68 5.57
CA MET A 272 -18.51 4.68 6.78
C MET A 272 -17.03 4.57 6.41
N THR A 273 -16.69 3.68 5.49
CA THR A 273 -15.32 3.50 4.97
C THR A 273 -14.76 4.80 4.42
N LEU A 274 -15.52 5.53 3.60
CA LEU A 274 -15.12 6.83 3.06
C LEU A 274 -14.97 7.90 4.16
N LYS A 275 -15.87 7.90 5.17
CA LYS A 275 -15.76 8.84 6.31
C LYS A 275 -14.52 8.56 7.16
N VAL A 276 -14.20 7.30 7.39
CA VAL A 276 -12.97 6.91 8.12
C VAL A 276 -11.74 7.32 7.34
N LEU A 277 -11.69 7.01 6.05
CA LEU A 277 -10.62 7.40 5.15
C LEU A 277 -10.43 8.93 5.13
N TRP A 278 -11.52 9.67 4.89
CA TRP A 278 -11.53 11.13 4.96
C TRP A 278 -11.03 11.64 6.32
N GLY A 279 -11.49 11.03 7.43
CA GLY A 279 -11.08 11.39 8.79
C GLY A 279 -9.57 11.17 9.01
N ILE A 280 -9.00 10.08 8.52
CA ILE A 280 -7.56 9.78 8.60
C ILE A 280 -6.76 10.85 7.85
N TYR A 281 -7.07 11.10 6.58
CA TYR A 281 -6.34 12.06 5.75
C TYR A 281 -6.55 13.51 6.21
N TRP A 282 -7.77 13.89 6.61
CA TRP A 282 -8.05 15.21 7.17
C TRP A 282 -7.29 15.46 8.47
N ASN A 283 -7.19 14.43 9.31
CA ASN A 283 -6.41 14.50 10.54
C ASN A 283 -4.90 14.60 10.26
N ALA A 284 -4.40 13.82 9.31
CA ALA A 284 -3.02 13.91 8.84
C ALA A 284 -2.69 15.31 8.31
N LEU A 285 -3.58 15.88 7.49
CA LEU A 285 -3.45 17.25 6.98
C LEU A 285 -3.42 18.29 8.10
N LYS A 286 -4.34 18.19 9.09
CA LYS A 286 -4.33 19.09 10.25
C LYS A 286 -3.03 19.02 11.05
N LEU A 287 -2.51 17.83 11.28
CA LEU A 287 -1.24 17.61 11.98
C LEU A 287 -0.09 18.22 11.20
N TRP A 288 -0.07 18.01 9.89
CA TRP A 288 0.95 18.53 9.01
C TRP A 288 0.92 20.07 8.93
N VAL A 289 -0.24 20.68 8.72
CA VAL A 289 -0.41 22.15 8.69
C VAL A 289 0.01 22.79 10.02
N ARG A 290 -0.18 22.09 11.15
CA ARG A 290 0.20 22.54 12.49
C ARG A 290 1.66 22.24 12.84
N GLY A 291 2.47 21.78 11.89
CA GLY A 291 3.91 21.57 12.07
C GLY A 291 4.28 20.30 12.87
N SER A 292 3.43 19.26 12.86
CA SER A 292 3.84 17.95 13.40
C SER A 292 5.01 17.38 12.62
N ARG A 293 5.99 16.82 13.34
CA ARG A 293 7.16 16.20 12.72
C ARG A 293 6.72 14.94 11.97
N PHE A 294 7.22 14.80 10.75
CA PHE A 294 7.11 13.60 9.95
C PHE A 294 8.30 12.69 10.24
N TYR A 295 8.09 11.38 10.35
CA TYR A 295 9.11 10.37 10.54
C TYR A 295 9.09 9.44 9.33
N ASP A 296 10.26 9.25 8.71
CA ASP A 296 10.40 8.38 7.56
C ASP A 296 10.20 6.91 7.94
N HIS A 297 9.89 6.09 6.95
CA HIS A 297 9.71 4.67 7.16
C HIS A 297 11.06 4.01 7.49
N PRO A 298 11.15 3.11 8.51
CA PRO A 298 12.43 2.48 8.92
C PRO A 298 13.14 1.72 7.80
N GLY A 299 12.42 1.22 6.79
CA GLY A 299 13.00 0.58 5.60
C GLY A 299 13.79 1.51 4.70
N SER A 300 13.62 2.83 4.81
CA SER A 300 14.40 3.81 4.07
C SER A 300 15.71 4.21 4.77
N ALA A 301 15.85 3.92 6.06
CA ALA A 301 17.04 4.26 6.86
C ALA A 301 18.14 3.18 6.84
N GLY A 302 17.87 2.00 6.28
CA GLY A 302 18.79 0.84 6.29
C GLY A 302 19.86 0.84 5.19
N GLN A 303 19.87 1.80 4.27
CA GLN A 303 20.86 1.85 3.18
C GLN A 303 22.01 2.85 3.40
N SER A 304 22.02 3.63 4.49
CA SER A 304 23.06 4.65 4.71
C SER A 304 24.11 4.34 5.76
N GLU A 305 24.10 3.17 6.42
CA GLU A 305 25.09 2.84 7.47
C GLU A 305 25.66 1.42 7.37
N GLN A 306 26.11 0.96 6.18
CA GLN A 306 27.03 -0.16 6.09
C GLN A 306 27.98 -0.01 4.90
N SER A 307 28.93 0.91 5.00
CA SER A 307 30.15 0.85 4.20
C SER A 307 31.34 1.45 4.97
N THR A 308 31.81 0.73 5.99
CA THR A 308 33.22 0.75 6.40
C THR A 308 33.51 -0.61 7.06
N ASP A 309 34.03 -1.55 6.35
CA ASP A 309 35.32 -2.17 6.52
C ASP A 309 35.52 -3.39 5.58
N SER A 310 36.55 -3.25 4.79
CA SER A 310 37.52 -4.22 4.24
C SER A 310 37.09 -5.66 3.91
N THR A 311 37.20 -6.10 2.67
CA THR A 311 38.30 -6.88 2.09
C THR A 311 37.90 -7.45 0.74
N LYS A 312 38.81 -7.33 -0.18
CA LYS A 312 38.89 -7.82 -1.56
C LYS A 312 38.24 -9.18 -1.82
N ALA A 313 37.27 -9.21 -2.78
CA ALA A 313 37.06 -10.36 -3.64
C ALA A 313 36.74 -9.82 -5.06
N HIS A 314 37.44 -10.36 -6.06
CA HIS A 314 37.28 -10.04 -7.48
C HIS A 314 35.87 -10.38 -7.97
N PRO A 315 35.25 -9.57 -8.85
CA PRO A 315 34.04 -9.98 -9.54
C PRO A 315 34.42 -10.90 -10.72
N GLU A 316 33.92 -12.12 -10.71
CA GLU A 316 33.90 -12.99 -11.88
C GLU A 316 32.77 -12.52 -12.81
N ASP A 317 33.11 -12.43 -14.09
CA ASP A 317 32.29 -11.99 -15.21
C ASP A 317 30.98 -12.77 -15.35
N ILE A 318 29.84 -12.08 -15.13
CA ILE A 318 28.54 -12.57 -15.58
C ILE A 318 28.29 -12.01 -16.99
N HIS A 319 28.69 -12.78 -18.01
CA HIS A 319 28.34 -12.54 -19.40
C HIS A 319 26.85 -12.90 -19.62
N ILE A 320 25.97 -11.89 -19.63
CA ILE A 320 24.62 -12.03 -20.18
C ILE A 320 24.73 -11.94 -21.70
N LYS A 321 24.67 -13.09 -22.36
CA LYS A 321 24.55 -13.18 -23.84
C LYS A 321 23.13 -12.74 -24.23
N ILE A 322 22.98 -11.51 -24.69
CA ILE A 322 21.80 -11.08 -25.43
C ILE A 322 21.91 -11.66 -26.85
N LYS A 323 21.06 -12.62 -27.16
CA LYS A 323 20.87 -13.07 -28.54
C LYS A 323 20.08 -12.01 -29.32
N PRO A 324 20.47 -11.66 -30.56
CA PRO A 324 19.66 -10.76 -31.38
C PRO A 324 18.33 -11.43 -31.70
N VAL A 325 17.25 -10.64 -31.51
CA VAL A 325 15.88 -11.03 -31.84
C VAL A 325 15.77 -11.11 -33.38
N THR A 326 15.75 -12.32 -33.91
CA THR A 326 15.29 -12.58 -35.27
C THR A 326 13.78 -12.41 -35.31
N GLN A 327 13.27 -11.75 -36.36
CA GLN A 327 11.86 -11.48 -36.64
C GLN A 327 10.94 -12.67 -36.34
N PRO A 328 9.78 -12.48 -35.72
CA PRO A 328 8.81 -13.56 -35.58
C PRO A 328 7.94 -13.64 -36.84
N ASP A 329 7.96 -14.82 -37.44
CA ASP A 329 6.98 -15.25 -38.41
C ASP A 329 5.60 -15.38 -37.79
N SER A 330 4.60 -14.97 -38.58
CA SER A 330 3.16 -15.26 -38.55
C SER A 330 2.56 -15.83 -37.26
N CYS A 331 1.46 -15.22 -36.89
CA CYS A 331 0.49 -15.51 -35.83
C CYS A 331 -0.04 -16.97 -35.84
N ASN A 332 0.81 -17.95 -35.60
CA ASN A 332 0.45 -19.36 -35.32
C ASN A 332 1.67 -20.08 -34.76
N SER A 333 1.79 -20.13 -33.45
CA SER A 333 2.41 -21.31 -32.80
C SER A 333 2.21 -21.27 -31.30
N SER A 334 1.62 -22.35 -30.84
CA SER A 334 1.60 -22.84 -29.48
C SER A 334 2.98 -23.33 -29.02
N LYS A 335 3.26 -23.21 -27.71
CA LYS A 335 4.18 -23.95 -26.83
C LYS A 335 5.60 -23.45 -26.68
N GLU A 336 5.94 -23.03 -25.47
CA GLU A 336 6.64 -23.74 -24.35
C GLU A 336 6.88 -22.74 -23.23
N GLN A 337 6.30 -22.85 -22.14
CA GLN A 337 6.45 -23.51 -20.84
C GLN A 337 7.68 -23.04 -20.05
N GLY A 338 7.43 -22.08 -19.13
CA GLY A 338 8.10 -21.95 -17.84
C GLY A 338 6.99 -21.91 -16.77
N ALA A 339 6.77 -23.01 -16.07
CA ALA A 339 5.64 -23.21 -15.18
C ALA A 339 5.80 -22.43 -13.87
N ILE A 340 5.13 -21.28 -13.78
CA ILE A 340 4.60 -20.78 -12.51
C ILE A 340 3.16 -21.28 -12.47
N ILE A 341 2.85 -22.12 -11.50
CA ILE A 341 1.49 -22.62 -11.26
C ILE A 341 0.65 -21.44 -10.75
N MET A 342 0.12 -20.63 -11.66
CA MET A 342 -0.99 -19.74 -11.38
C MET A 342 -2.29 -20.53 -11.55
N LYS A 343 -3.08 -20.56 -10.49
CA LYS A 343 -4.44 -21.08 -10.48
C LYS A 343 -5.26 -20.25 -11.48
N THR A 344 -5.39 -20.71 -12.71
CA THR A 344 -6.27 -20.13 -13.72
C THR A 344 -7.70 -20.35 -13.24
N MET A 345 -8.27 -19.37 -12.56
CA MET A 345 -9.72 -19.28 -12.46
C MET A 345 -10.24 -19.05 -13.87
N THR A 346 -10.93 -20.03 -14.45
CA THR A 346 -11.61 -19.87 -15.73
C THR A 346 -12.71 -18.82 -15.56
N LEU A 347 -12.46 -17.60 -16.04
CA LEU A 347 -13.46 -16.54 -16.07
C LEU A 347 -14.68 -17.05 -16.86
N ASN A 348 -15.84 -17.11 -16.20
CA ASN A 348 -17.09 -17.43 -16.87
C ASN A 348 -17.83 -16.14 -17.21
N PRO A 349 -17.99 -15.79 -18.50
CA PRO A 349 -18.67 -14.57 -18.93
C PRO A 349 -20.11 -14.43 -18.44
N GLN A 350 -20.74 -15.52 -18.00
CA GLN A 350 -22.11 -15.49 -17.44
C GLN A 350 -22.15 -14.95 -16.01
N ASN A 351 -21.03 -14.91 -15.30
CA ASN A 351 -20.95 -14.51 -13.90
C ASN A 351 -20.32 -13.12 -13.69
N ILE A 352 -20.31 -12.26 -14.71
CA ILE A 352 -19.77 -10.89 -14.58
C ILE A 352 -20.66 -10.09 -13.62
N PRO A 353 -20.10 -9.48 -12.55
CA PRO A 353 -20.83 -8.56 -11.67
C PRO A 353 -21.51 -7.45 -12.48
N TRP A 354 -22.71 -7.02 -12.07
CA TRP A 354 -23.50 -6.08 -12.85
C TRP A 354 -22.77 -4.77 -13.19
N LEU A 355 -22.00 -4.23 -12.22
CA LEU A 355 -21.24 -2.99 -12.39
C LEU A 355 -20.09 -3.20 -13.40
N ASP A 356 -19.37 -4.30 -13.27
CA ASP A 356 -18.26 -4.63 -14.18
C ASP A 356 -18.78 -4.90 -15.60
N ARG A 357 -20.01 -5.47 -15.72
CA ARG A 357 -20.69 -5.62 -17.00
C ARG A 357 -21.04 -4.28 -17.66
N VAL A 358 -21.49 -3.30 -16.88
CA VAL A 358 -21.75 -1.93 -17.37
C VAL A 358 -20.44 -1.27 -17.80
N CYS A 359 -19.39 -1.36 -16.97
CA CYS A 359 -18.06 -0.83 -17.26
C CYS A 359 -17.45 -1.50 -18.50
N ARG A 360 -17.53 -2.83 -18.62
CA ARG A 360 -17.13 -3.58 -19.81
C ARG A 360 -17.84 -3.10 -21.07
N SER A 361 -19.16 -2.93 -21.00
CA SER A 361 -19.95 -2.45 -22.14
C SER A 361 -19.52 -1.05 -22.58
N ALA A 362 -19.26 -0.15 -21.63
CA ALA A 362 -18.76 1.19 -21.90
C ALA A 362 -17.38 1.16 -22.57
N LEU A 363 -16.43 0.39 -22.01
CA LEU A 363 -15.08 0.23 -22.57
C LEU A 363 -15.11 -0.40 -23.98
N PHE A 364 -15.93 -1.44 -24.18
CA PHE A 364 -16.10 -2.04 -25.51
C PHE A 364 -16.69 -1.08 -26.53
N SER A 365 -17.65 -0.20 -26.11
CA SER A 365 -18.19 0.85 -26.96
C SER A 365 -17.11 1.85 -27.37
N THR A 366 -16.18 2.17 -26.49
CA THR A 366 -15.04 3.05 -26.78
C THR A 366 -14.02 2.35 -27.68
N LEU A 367 -13.65 1.10 -27.39
CA LEU A 367 -12.70 0.33 -28.22
C LEU A 367 -13.20 0.11 -29.66
N LYS A 368 -14.53 0.10 -29.91
CA LYS A 368 -15.08 0.07 -31.29
C LYS A 368 -14.72 1.27 -32.13
N GLN A 369 -14.28 2.38 -31.52
CA GLN A 369 -13.85 3.59 -32.20
C GLN A 369 -12.39 3.57 -32.64
N LEU A 370 -11.64 2.47 -32.33
CA LEU A 370 -10.26 2.33 -32.78
C LEU A 370 -10.16 2.38 -34.30
N HIS A 371 -9.37 3.31 -34.81
CA HIS A 371 -9.19 3.55 -36.27
C HIS A 371 -7.81 3.07 -36.77
N THR A 372 -6.83 2.85 -35.85
CA THR A 372 -5.49 2.37 -36.20
C THR A 372 -5.14 1.15 -35.35
N GLY A 373 -4.79 0.04 -36.02
CA GLY A 373 -4.41 -1.21 -35.37
C GLY A 373 -5.60 -2.03 -34.87
N GLN A 374 -5.29 -3.18 -34.25
CA GLN A 374 -6.26 -4.12 -33.71
C GLN A 374 -5.95 -4.47 -32.25
N ILE A 375 -6.96 -4.45 -31.38
CA ILE A 375 -6.90 -4.97 -30.01
C ILE A 375 -7.87 -6.13 -29.90
N ALA A 376 -7.37 -7.31 -29.50
CA ALA A 376 -8.18 -8.45 -29.10
C ALA A 376 -8.32 -8.46 -27.58
N VAL A 377 -9.53 -8.56 -27.06
CA VAL A 377 -9.80 -8.76 -25.64
C VAL A 377 -10.23 -10.20 -25.44
N GLN A 378 -9.43 -10.95 -24.67
CA GLN A 378 -9.68 -12.34 -24.33
C GLN A 378 -10.24 -12.45 -22.93
N GLU A 379 -11.39 -13.08 -22.79
CA GLU A 379 -12.12 -13.33 -21.54
C GLU A 379 -12.35 -14.83 -21.39
N GLY A 380 -11.41 -15.51 -20.75
CA GLY A 380 -11.38 -16.98 -20.74
C GLY A 380 -11.24 -17.55 -22.16
N THR A 381 -12.27 -18.23 -22.67
CA THR A 381 -12.31 -18.77 -24.04
C THR A 381 -12.88 -17.84 -25.08
N GLN A 382 -13.48 -16.73 -24.66
CA GLN A 382 -14.10 -15.77 -25.58
C GLN A 382 -13.12 -14.69 -25.99
N ILE A 383 -13.00 -14.43 -27.31
CA ILE A 383 -12.15 -13.35 -27.85
C ILE A 383 -13.02 -12.37 -28.62
N THR A 384 -12.95 -11.09 -28.24
CA THR A 384 -13.60 -9.98 -28.95
C THR A 384 -12.54 -9.08 -29.55
N ARG A 385 -12.64 -8.76 -30.86
CA ARG A 385 -11.68 -7.94 -31.60
C ARG A 385 -12.24 -6.56 -31.89
N PHE A 386 -11.37 -5.54 -31.78
CA PHE A 386 -11.69 -4.14 -32.02
C PHE A 386 -10.65 -3.53 -32.95
N GLY A 387 -11.06 -2.54 -33.75
CA GLY A 387 -10.19 -1.83 -34.69
C GLY A 387 -10.14 -2.44 -36.09
N ASN A 388 -9.14 -2.06 -36.86
CA ASN A 388 -9.02 -2.49 -38.27
C ASN A 388 -8.39 -3.88 -38.35
N THR A 389 -9.16 -4.85 -38.83
CA THR A 389 -8.74 -6.27 -38.94
C THR A 389 -7.78 -6.54 -40.11
N SER A 390 -7.57 -5.59 -41.01
CA SER A 390 -6.66 -5.75 -42.16
C SER A 390 -5.20 -5.43 -41.84
N ASP A 391 -4.92 -4.85 -40.67
CA ASP A 391 -3.59 -4.40 -40.28
C ASP A 391 -2.91 -5.42 -39.34
N ASN A 392 -2.30 -6.41 -39.94
CA ASN A 392 -1.60 -7.47 -39.20
C ASN A 392 -0.31 -7.01 -38.48
N TYR A 393 0.18 -5.80 -38.75
CA TYR A 393 1.40 -5.26 -38.14
C TYR A 393 1.16 -4.59 -36.79
N PHE A 394 -0.06 -4.09 -36.55
CA PHE A 394 -0.43 -3.42 -35.32
C PHE A 394 -1.53 -4.20 -34.61
N CYS A 395 -1.15 -5.31 -33.96
CA CYS A 395 -2.10 -6.10 -33.19
C CYS A 395 -1.53 -6.47 -31.81
N SER A 396 -2.38 -6.45 -30.79
CA SER A 396 -2.07 -6.93 -29.45
C SER A 396 -3.30 -7.55 -28.80
N THR A 397 -3.09 -8.50 -27.87
CA THR A 397 -4.16 -9.14 -27.13
C THR A 397 -4.09 -8.69 -25.67
N ILE A 398 -5.23 -8.31 -25.12
CA ILE A 398 -5.46 -8.10 -23.68
C ILE A 398 -6.15 -9.35 -23.16
N GLU A 399 -5.56 -10.01 -22.17
CA GLU A 399 -6.18 -11.11 -21.47
C GLU A 399 -6.67 -10.64 -20.11
N ILE A 400 -7.97 -10.83 -19.85
CA ILE A 400 -8.61 -10.44 -18.59
C ILE A 400 -8.53 -11.61 -17.62
N HIS A 401 -8.00 -11.35 -16.42
CA HIS A 401 -7.86 -12.32 -15.34
C HIS A 401 -8.85 -12.07 -14.20
N ASP A 402 -9.29 -10.81 -14.00
CA ASP A 402 -10.34 -10.43 -13.07
C ASP A 402 -11.31 -9.41 -13.72
N TRP A 403 -12.61 -9.57 -13.46
CA TRP A 403 -13.65 -8.65 -13.95
C TRP A 403 -13.49 -7.23 -13.40
N GLU A 404 -12.79 -7.08 -12.26
CA GLU A 404 -12.50 -5.80 -11.63
C GLU A 404 -11.69 -4.86 -12.51
N ALA A 405 -10.88 -5.40 -13.45
CA ALA A 405 -10.16 -4.64 -14.46
C ALA A 405 -11.06 -3.63 -15.19
N TYR A 406 -12.26 -4.08 -15.58
CA TYR A 406 -13.20 -3.20 -16.32
C TYR A 406 -13.66 -2.00 -15.50
N ARG A 407 -13.93 -2.21 -14.22
CA ARG A 407 -14.34 -1.14 -13.30
C ARG A 407 -13.20 -0.17 -13.04
N ASN A 408 -12.02 -0.69 -12.78
CA ASN A 408 -10.85 0.12 -12.50
C ASN A 408 -10.48 1.00 -13.70
N ILE A 409 -10.48 0.43 -14.91
CA ILE A 409 -10.19 1.18 -16.13
C ILE A 409 -11.30 2.21 -16.41
N ALA A 410 -12.57 1.83 -16.33
CA ALA A 410 -13.69 2.73 -16.67
C ALA A 410 -13.84 3.91 -15.69
N LEU A 411 -13.53 3.72 -14.40
CA LEU A 411 -13.68 4.74 -13.37
C LEU A 411 -12.43 5.60 -13.16
N ASN A 412 -11.23 5.04 -13.40
CA ASN A 412 -9.96 5.72 -13.15
C ASN A 412 -9.14 5.97 -14.43
N GLY A 413 -9.66 5.61 -15.59
CA GLY A 413 -9.02 5.86 -16.90
C GLY A 413 -7.68 5.13 -17.04
N SER A 414 -6.71 5.80 -17.66
CA SER A 414 -5.36 5.29 -17.92
C SER A 414 -4.60 4.94 -16.63
N VAL A 415 -4.84 5.66 -15.54
CA VAL A 415 -4.26 5.34 -14.22
C VAL A 415 -4.81 4.00 -13.73
N GLY A 416 -6.13 3.81 -13.78
CA GLY A 416 -6.77 2.54 -13.39
C GLY A 416 -6.35 1.37 -14.26
N ALA A 417 -6.04 1.59 -15.54
CA ALA A 417 -5.47 0.58 -16.42
C ALA A 417 -4.08 0.14 -15.93
N GLY A 418 -3.21 1.10 -15.57
CA GLY A 418 -1.88 0.81 -15.02
C GLY A 418 -1.95 0.07 -13.68
N GLU A 419 -2.78 0.55 -12.75
CA GLU A 419 -2.98 -0.10 -11.45
C GLU A 419 -3.49 -1.55 -11.60
N SER A 420 -4.50 -1.78 -12.44
CA SER A 420 -5.04 -3.11 -12.74
C SER A 420 -4.01 -4.05 -13.40
N TYR A 421 -3.11 -3.49 -14.22
CA TYR A 421 -2.01 -4.26 -14.79
C TYR A 421 -1.02 -4.71 -13.70
N MET A 422 -0.68 -3.81 -12.77
CA MET A 422 0.23 -4.10 -11.64
C MET A 422 -0.36 -5.14 -10.69
N THR A 423 -1.68 -5.17 -10.50
CA THR A 423 -2.40 -6.17 -9.68
C THR A 423 -2.70 -7.47 -10.43
N HIS A 424 -2.29 -7.58 -11.71
CA HIS A 424 -2.55 -8.74 -12.57
C HIS A 424 -4.04 -9.00 -12.88
N ASP A 425 -4.90 -7.97 -12.81
CA ASP A 425 -6.29 -8.11 -13.21
C ASP A 425 -6.41 -8.33 -14.72
N TRP A 426 -5.39 -7.89 -15.48
CA TRP A 426 -5.22 -8.15 -16.91
C TRP A 426 -3.75 -8.20 -17.29
N SER A 427 -3.46 -8.82 -18.44
CA SER A 427 -2.15 -8.87 -19.07
C SER A 427 -2.22 -8.60 -20.57
N SER A 428 -1.08 -8.44 -21.24
CA SER A 428 -1.00 -8.25 -22.68
C SER A 428 0.04 -9.19 -23.30
N SER A 429 -0.26 -9.71 -24.49
CA SER A 429 0.69 -10.51 -25.26
C SER A 429 1.90 -9.70 -25.74
N ASP A 430 1.69 -8.40 -26.01
CA ASP A 430 2.72 -7.43 -26.40
C ASP A 430 2.31 -6.06 -25.86
N LEU A 431 2.78 -5.72 -24.66
CA LEU A 431 2.45 -4.45 -24.00
C LEU A 431 3.00 -3.23 -24.78
N PRO A 432 4.24 -3.22 -25.29
CA PRO A 432 4.74 -2.12 -26.12
C PRO A 432 3.87 -1.88 -27.35
N MET A 433 3.43 -2.93 -28.04
CA MET A 433 2.55 -2.82 -29.19
C MET A 433 1.17 -2.30 -28.78
N LEU A 434 0.60 -2.78 -27.65
CA LEU A 434 -0.66 -2.26 -27.11
C LEU A 434 -0.57 -0.75 -26.87
N ILE A 435 0.49 -0.28 -26.21
CA ILE A 435 0.72 1.14 -25.95
C ILE A 435 0.86 1.94 -27.26
N ARG A 436 1.54 1.39 -28.28
CA ARG A 436 1.66 2.01 -29.61
C ARG A 436 0.29 2.18 -30.30
N ILE A 437 -0.58 1.16 -30.21
CA ILE A 437 -1.94 1.23 -30.75
C ILE A 437 -2.73 2.32 -30.02
N LEU A 438 -2.70 2.32 -28.68
CA LEU A 438 -3.40 3.32 -27.87
C LEU A 438 -2.89 4.74 -28.11
N ALA A 439 -1.58 4.94 -28.24
CA ALA A 439 -0.98 6.24 -28.54
C ALA A 439 -1.41 6.81 -29.90
N ARG A 440 -1.63 5.93 -30.91
CA ARG A 440 -2.13 6.32 -32.24
C ARG A 440 -3.64 6.57 -32.29
N ASN A 441 -4.37 6.13 -31.26
CA ASN A 441 -5.78 6.36 -31.05
C ASN A 441 -6.01 7.22 -29.81
N LYS A 442 -5.24 8.31 -29.68
CA LYS A 442 -5.26 9.17 -28.50
C LYS A 442 -6.64 9.73 -28.17
N ASP A 443 -7.42 10.07 -29.19
CA ASP A 443 -8.81 10.52 -29.06
C ASP A 443 -9.70 9.48 -28.37
N VAL A 444 -9.50 8.20 -28.66
CA VAL A 444 -10.19 7.08 -28.02
C VAL A 444 -9.77 6.96 -26.55
N VAL A 445 -8.45 7.08 -26.26
CA VAL A 445 -7.93 7.06 -24.89
C VAL A 445 -8.44 8.26 -24.09
N ASP A 446 -8.41 9.47 -24.67
CA ASP A 446 -8.93 10.68 -24.04
C ASP A 446 -10.44 10.56 -23.73
N SER A 447 -11.20 9.79 -24.53
CA SER A 447 -12.61 9.50 -24.27
C SER A 447 -12.81 8.56 -23.08
N ILE A 448 -11.92 7.58 -22.87
CA ILE A 448 -11.90 6.73 -21.67
C ILE A 448 -11.63 7.61 -20.44
N ASP A 449 -10.63 8.47 -20.53
CA ASP A 449 -10.24 9.38 -19.47
C ASP A 449 -11.27 10.48 -19.17
N SER A 450 -12.17 10.80 -20.10
CA SER A 450 -13.20 11.86 -19.94
C SER A 450 -14.60 11.33 -19.62
N GLY A 451 -14.89 10.06 -19.84
CA GLY A 451 -16.21 9.43 -19.67
C GLY A 451 -16.62 9.28 -18.19
N LEU A 452 -16.87 8.05 -17.76
CA LEU A 452 -17.20 7.72 -16.37
C LEU A 452 -16.08 8.10 -15.38
N ALA A 453 -14.83 8.21 -15.85
CA ALA A 453 -13.69 8.68 -15.07
C ALA A 453 -13.86 10.13 -14.53
N ASN A 454 -14.74 10.95 -15.12
CA ASN A 454 -15.02 12.29 -14.57
C ASN A 454 -15.67 12.27 -13.18
N VAL A 455 -16.36 11.20 -12.82
CA VAL A 455 -16.92 11.02 -11.47
C VAL A 455 -15.79 10.78 -10.45
N GLY A 456 -14.78 9.99 -10.83
CA GLY A 456 -13.58 9.77 -10.02
C GLY A 456 -12.67 11.02 -9.96
N LYS A 457 -12.55 11.76 -11.06
CA LYS A 457 -11.75 13.00 -11.16
C LYS A 457 -12.20 14.11 -10.20
N LEU A 458 -13.49 14.16 -9.83
CA LEU A 458 -13.97 15.15 -8.84
C LEU A 458 -13.37 14.86 -7.45
N ALA A 459 -13.26 13.60 -7.07
CA ALA A 459 -12.60 13.17 -5.84
C ALA A 459 -11.07 13.35 -5.94
N LEU A 460 -10.47 13.01 -7.09
CA LEU A 460 -9.04 13.24 -7.35
C LEU A 460 -8.70 14.74 -7.44
N LYS A 461 -9.55 15.58 -8.05
CA LYS A 461 -9.35 17.05 -8.07
C LYS A 461 -9.37 17.66 -6.68
N ALA A 462 -10.26 17.18 -5.81
CA ALA A 462 -10.22 17.54 -4.38
C ALA A 462 -8.89 17.10 -3.75
N PHE A 463 -8.41 15.90 -4.05
CA PHE A 463 -7.13 15.37 -3.58
C PHE A 463 -5.93 16.17 -4.15
N HIS A 464 -5.91 16.47 -5.44
CA HIS A 464 -4.87 17.28 -6.08
C HIS A 464 -4.89 18.76 -5.66
N SER A 465 -6.03 19.31 -5.24
CA SER A 465 -6.08 20.66 -4.68
C SER A 465 -5.32 20.78 -3.35
N PHE A 466 -5.07 19.63 -2.68
CA PHE A 466 -4.23 19.56 -1.48
C PHE A 466 -2.72 19.48 -1.79
N ASN A 467 -2.36 19.07 -3.02
CA ASN A 467 -0.97 19.02 -3.52
C ASN A 467 -0.59 20.30 -4.30
N ARG A 468 -1.09 21.46 -3.88
CA ARG A 468 -0.70 22.73 -4.48
C ARG A 468 0.81 22.91 -4.46
N ASN A 469 1.37 23.37 -5.58
CA ASN A 469 2.77 23.75 -5.73
C ASN A 469 3.10 24.94 -4.82
N THR A 470 3.31 24.68 -3.54
CA THR A 470 3.99 25.60 -2.62
C THR A 470 5.47 25.28 -2.66
N GLU A 471 6.34 26.21 -2.27
CA GLU A 471 7.79 26.02 -2.28
C GLU A 471 8.24 24.72 -1.56
N LYS A 472 7.59 24.37 -0.43
CA LYS A 472 7.80 23.09 0.28
C LYS A 472 7.09 21.90 -0.37
N GLY A 473 5.97 22.12 -1.06
CA GLY A 473 5.24 21.09 -1.80
C GLY A 473 5.95 20.68 -3.08
N SER A 474 6.54 21.63 -3.80
CA SER A 474 7.37 21.38 -5.00
C SER A 474 8.58 20.52 -4.68
N ARG A 475 9.33 20.80 -3.61
CA ARG A 475 10.46 19.94 -3.19
C ARG A 475 10.04 18.51 -2.95
N ARG A 476 8.93 18.30 -2.24
CA ARG A 476 8.45 16.96 -1.92
C ARG A 476 7.86 16.21 -3.12
N ASN A 477 7.16 16.93 -4.02
CA ASN A 477 6.63 16.33 -5.24
C ASN A 477 7.76 15.94 -6.21
N ILE A 478 8.81 16.73 -6.28
CA ILE A 478 10.00 16.45 -7.10
C ILE A 478 10.82 15.32 -6.47
N ALA A 479 11.06 15.33 -5.15
CA ALA A 479 11.70 14.23 -4.45
C ALA A 479 10.92 12.91 -4.70
N ALA A 480 9.62 12.88 -4.47
CA ALA A 480 8.80 11.69 -4.71
C ALA A 480 8.77 11.22 -6.18
N HIS A 481 8.97 12.12 -7.15
CA HIS A 481 9.04 11.75 -8.56
C HIS A 481 10.39 11.15 -8.95
N TYR A 482 11.47 11.61 -8.33
CA TYR A 482 12.85 11.15 -8.61
C TYR A 482 13.35 10.11 -7.59
N ASP A 483 12.69 9.95 -6.44
CA ASP A 483 12.99 8.92 -5.43
C ASP A 483 12.52 7.50 -5.83
N LEU A 484 12.10 7.30 -7.09
CA LEU A 484 11.85 5.98 -7.68
C LEU A 484 13.14 5.13 -7.82
N GLY A 485 14.29 5.71 -7.47
CA GLY A 485 15.62 5.10 -7.54
C GLY A 485 16.27 5.22 -8.92
N ASN A 486 17.58 5.43 -8.94
CA ASN A 486 18.36 5.54 -10.18
C ASN A 486 18.26 4.26 -11.02
N ASP A 487 18.19 3.09 -10.36
CA ASP A 487 18.08 1.77 -10.98
C ASP A 487 16.87 1.67 -11.95
N MET A 488 15.75 2.31 -11.58
CA MET A 488 14.59 2.35 -12.48
C MET A 488 14.84 3.21 -13.70
N PHE A 489 15.50 4.36 -13.55
CA PHE A 489 15.78 5.27 -14.66
C PHE A 489 16.81 4.68 -15.62
N GLU A 490 17.80 3.94 -15.13
CA GLU A 490 18.78 3.20 -15.92
C GLU A 490 18.14 2.17 -16.85
N LEU A 491 16.98 1.60 -16.50
CA LEU A 491 16.30 0.61 -17.32
C LEU A 491 15.78 1.17 -18.66
N PHE A 492 15.52 2.47 -18.75
CA PHE A 492 14.88 3.03 -19.95
C PHE A 492 15.54 4.30 -20.49
N LEU A 493 16.42 4.94 -19.72
CA LEU A 493 17.21 6.07 -20.23
C LEU A 493 18.47 5.56 -20.95
N ASP A 494 19.01 6.43 -21.82
CA ASP A 494 20.30 6.19 -22.47
C ASP A 494 21.46 6.34 -21.47
N PRO A 495 22.70 5.92 -21.80
CA PRO A 495 23.86 6.00 -20.90
C PRO A 495 24.17 7.40 -20.38
N THR A 496 23.72 8.46 -21.06
CA THR A 496 23.86 9.82 -20.55
C THR A 496 22.89 10.16 -19.44
N MET A 497 21.87 9.33 -19.21
CA MET A 497 20.79 9.58 -18.26
C MET A 497 19.98 10.84 -18.59
N MET A 498 19.83 11.17 -19.88
CA MET A 498 19.08 12.34 -20.31
C MET A 498 17.57 12.08 -20.23
N TYR A 499 16.92 12.66 -19.23
CA TYR A 499 15.48 12.44 -18.99
C TYR A 499 14.57 13.16 -19.97
N SER A 500 14.97 14.33 -20.45
CA SER A 500 14.18 15.08 -21.45
C SER A 500 14.39 14.52 -22.85
N SER A 501 13.37 14.60 -23.70
CA SER A 501 13.36 13.98 -25.03
C SER A 501 14.59 14.34 -25.87
N GLY A 502 15.15 13.36 -26.59
CA GLY A 502 16.23 13.53 -27.54
C GLY A 502 15.80 14.27 -28.82
N ILE A 503 16.78 14.69 -29.62
CA ILE A 503 16.57 15.17 -30.98
C ILE A 503 17.21 14.15 -31.91
N PHE A 504 16.40 13.39 -32.64
CA PHE A 504 16.86 12.35 -33.54
C PHE A 504 17.43 12.99 -34.82
N PRO A 505 18.74 12.87 -35.12
CA PRO A 505 19.33 13.44 -36.32
C PRO A 505 18.87 12.71 -37.59
N HIS A 506 18.51 11.44 -37.48
CA HIS A 506 17.95 10.60 -38.54
C HIS A 506 17.03 9.51 -37.94
N ALA A 507 16.24 8.84 -38.79
CA ALA A 507 15.18 7.91 -38.34
C ALA A 507 15.70 6.70 -37.55
N ASP A 508 16.91 6.25 -37.84
CA ASP A 508 17.52 5.05 -37.24
C ASP A 508 18.50 5.42 -36.08
N ALA A 509 18.53 6.68 -35.66
CA ALA A 509 19.39 7.11 -34.57
C ALA A 509 18.99 6.42 -33.25
N SER A 510 19.99 6.04 -32.46
CA SER A 510 19.79 5.51 -31.11
C SER A 510 19.33 6.61 -30.14
N MET A 511 18.81 6.21 -28.97
CA MET A 511 18.47 7.16 -27.90
C MET A 511 19.69 7.94 -27.42
N GLU A 512 20.84 7.31 -27.32
CA GLU A 512 22.11 7.96 -26.95
C GLU A 512 22.52 9.01 -27.98
N GLU A 513 22.52 8.64 -29.29
CA GLU A 513 22.80 9.60 -30.36
C GLU A 513 21.84 10.79 -30.34
N ALA A 514 20.55 10.54 -30.12
CA ALA A 514 19.54 11.59 -30.04
C ALA A 514 19.75 12.51 -28.84
N SER A 515 20.17 11.96 -27.70
CA SER A 515 20.48 12.70 -26.48
C SER A 515 21.73 13.55 -26.65
N VAL A 516 22.82 12.95 -27.13
CA VAL A 516 24.10 13.65 -27.41
C VAL A 516 23.91 14.75 -28.45
N TYR A 517 23.20 14.45 -29.55
CA TYR A 517 22.91 15.44 -30.58
C TYR A 517 22.11 16.64 -30.05
N LYS A 518 21.15 16.40 -29.16
CA LYS A 518 20.43 17.48 -28.48
C LYS A 518 21.35 18.34 -27.62
N LEU A 519 22.20 17.71 -26.82
CA LEU A 519 23.16 18.43 -25.95
C LEU A 519 24.09 19.29 -26.77
N ASP A 520 24.65 18.74 -27.84
CA ASP A 520 25.54 19.44 -28.75
C ASP A 520 24.85 20.62 -29.44
N ARG A 521 23.61 20.42 -29.92
CA ARG A 521 22.80 21.51 -30.49
C ARG A 521 22.51 22.63 -29.52
N ILE A 522 22.33 22.35 -28.24
CA ILE A 522 22.16 23.39 -27.20
C ILE A 522 23.46 24.19 -27.07
N CYS A 523 24.59 23.53 -26.94
CA CYS A 523 25.89 24.17 -26.83
C CYS A 523 26.22 25.05 -28.06
N GLN A 524 25.95 24.53 -29.27
CA GLN A 524 26.12 25.28 -30.52
C GLN A 524 25.24 26.53 -30.58
N LYS A 525 23.95 26.42 -30.19
CA LYS A 525 23.03 27.56 -30.15
C LYS A 525 23.45 28.63 -29.15
N LEU A 526 24.03 28.21 -28.03
CA LEU A 526 24.60 29.12 -27.04
C LEU A 526 25.95 29.65 -27.45
N GLN A 527 26.57 29.12 -28.53
CA GLN A 527 27.91 29.46 -29.01
C GLN A 527 28.96 29.33 -27.90
N LEU A 528 28.88 28.26 -27.11
CA LEU A 528 29.77 28.06 -25.96
C LEU A 528 31.22 27.92 -26.38
N SER A 529 32.08 28.53 -25.60
CA SER A 529 33.55 28.54 -25.73
C SER A 529 34.20 28.31 -24.36
N PRO A 530 35.51 28.03 -24.28
CA PRO A 530 36.23 27.87 -23.01
C PRO A 530 36.17 29.09 -22.09
N ASP A 531 35.93 30.27 -22.64
CA ASP A 531 35.87 31.53 -21.87
C ASP A 531 34.51 31.74 -21.20
N ASP A 532 33.52 30.91 -21.52
CA ASP A 532 32.15 31.05 -21.02
C ASP A 532 31.95 30.39 -19.66
N HIS A 533 30.97 30.89 -18.91
CA HIS A 533 30.46 30.29 -17.69
C HIS A 533 28.97 30.01 -17.84
N LEU A 534 28.65 28.75 -18.14
CA LEU A 534 27.26 28.27 -18.27
C LEU A 534 26.61 28.12 -16.91
N ILE A 535 25.39 28.64 -16.76
CA ILE A 535 24.52 28.36 -15.63
C ILE A 535 23.37 27.46 -16.08
N GLU A 536 23.22 26.30 -15.44
CA GLU A 536 22.16 25.36 -15.69
C GLU A 536 21.23 25.24 -14.45
N ILE A 537 19.95 25.36 -14.66
CA ILE A 537 18.92 25.14 -13.62
C ILE A 537 18.22 23.83 -13.90
N GLY A 538 18.42 22.83 -13.00
CA GLY A 538 17.88 21.48 -13.18
C GLY A 538 18.91 20.54 -13.82
N THR A 539 19.94 20.19 -13.07
CA THR A 539 21.06 19.32 -13.48
C THR A 539 20.62 17.95 -14.00
N GLY A 540 19.51 17.39 -13.49
CA GLY A 540 19.22 15.97 -13.65
C GLY A 540 20.40 15.12 -13.15
N TRP A 541 20.84 14.17 -13.94
CA TRP A 541 22.00 13.31 -13.66
C TRP A 541 23.33 13.88 -14.21
N GLY A 542 23.36 15.18 -14.57
CA GLY A 542 24.59 15.88 -14.95
C GLY A 542 24.92 15.88 -16.44
N SER A 543 24.09 15.32 -17.30
CA SER A 543 24.38 15.08 -18.72
C SER A 543 24.77 16.34 -19.47
N MET A 544 24.03 17.45 -19.31
CA MET A 544 24.31 18.71 -20.01
C MET A 544 25.56 19.39 -19.47
N ALA A 545 25.73 19.42 -18.15
CA ALA A 545 26.90 20.02 -17.49
C ALA A 545 28.19 19.33 -17.91
N ILE A 546 28.19 17.97 -17.89
CA ILE A 546 29.33 17.15 -18.30
C ILE A 546 29.62 17.35 -19.79
N HIS A 547 28.61 17.32 -20.65
CA HIS A 547 28.79 17.51 -22.08
C HIS A 547 29.38 18.86 -22.41
N ALA A 548 28.86 19.93 -21.83
CA ALA A 548 29.38 21.30 -22.04
C ALA A 548 30.81 21.46 -21.54
N ALA A 549 31.11 21.00 -20.34
CA ALA A 549 32.47 21.09 -19.79
C ALA A 549 33.47 20.25 -20.60
N LYS A 550 33.12 19.03 -20.98
CA LYS A 550 34.00 18.10 -21.69
C LYS A 550 34.27 18.49 -23.14
N HIS A 551 33.25 18.90 -23.88
CA HIS A 551 33.34 19.12 -25.33
C HIS A 551 33.53 20.58 -25.71
N TYR A 552 33.13 21.53 -24.86
CA TYR A 552 33.28 22.97 -25.12
C TYR A 552 34.25 23.66 -24.18
N GLY A 553 34.75 22.96 -23.15
CA GLY A 553 35.74 23.47 -22.22
C GLY A 553 35.24 24.59 -21.31
N CYS A 554 33.97 24.93 -21.35
CA CYS A 554 33.41 26.02 -20.58
C CYS A 554 33.23 25.66 -19.10
N LYS A 555 33.27 26.65 -18.23
CA LYS A 555 32.92 26.47 -16.83
C LYS A 555 31.41 26.30 -16.69
N VAL A 556 30.97 25.34 -15.88
CA VAL A 556 29.54 25.09 -15.64
C VAL A 556 29.23 25.19 -14.16
N THR A 557 28.17 25.93 -13.85
CA THR A 557 27.50 25.88 -12.52
C THR A 557 26.10 25.38 -12.71
N THR A 558 25.75 24.26 -12.06
CA THR A 558 24.47 23.64 -12.18
C THR A 558 23.80 23.40 -10.83
N THR A 559 22.47 23.29 -10.79
CA THR A 559 21.71 23.12 -9.55
C THR A 559 20.67 22.05 -9.71
N THR A 560 20.48 21.23 -8.67
CA THR A 560 19.37 20.27 -8.54
C THR A 560 18.77 20.37 -7.14
N ILE A 561 17.52 19.96 -7.00
CA ILE A 561 16.85 19.85 -5.70
C ILE A 561 16.74 18.40 -5.22
N SER A 562 17.17 17.41 -6.03
CA SER A 562 17.25 16.00 -5.69
C SER A 562 18.65 15.66 -5.18
N GLU A 563 18.74 15.14 -3.96
CA GLU A 563 19.99 14.70 -3.35
C GLU A 563 20.60 13.51 -4.10
N GLU A 564 19.77 12.60 -4.62
CA GLU A 564 20.21 11.45 -5.40
C GLU A 564 20.79 11.84 -6.76
N GLN A 565 20.13 12.75 -7.47
CA GLN A 565 20.67 13.30 -8.73
C GLN A 565 21.97 14.06 -8.50
N TYR A 566 22.06 14.81 -7.39
CA TYR A 566 23.29 15.50 -7.01
C TYR A 566 24.45 14.52 -6.81
N ALA A 567 24.25 13.50 -5.98
CA ALA A 567 25.27 12.50 -5.70
C ALA A 567 25.72 11.74 -6.97
N TRP A 568 24.77 11.44 -7.86
CA TRP A 568 25.06 10.82 -9.14
C TRP A 568 25.89 11.73 -10.06
N ALA A 569 25.47 12.98 -10.23
CA ALA A 569 26.16 13.95 -11.07
C ALA A 569 27.58 14.24 -10.55
N GLU A 570 27.74 14.40 -9.22
CA GLU A 570 29.05 14.60 -8.59
C GLU A 570 30.00 13.43 -8.84
N ARG A 571 29.50 12.18 -8.73
CA ARG A 571 30.30 10.99 -9.02
C ARG A 571 30.76 10.98 -10.48
N ARG A 572 29.84 11.21 -11.44
CA ARG A 572 30.16 11.23 -12.86
C ARG A 572 31.14 12.33 -13.26
N VAL A 573 31.01 13.53 -12.70
CA VAL A 573 31.97 14.63 -12.93
C VAL A 573 33.36 14.20 -12.49
N LYS A 574 33.51 13.56 -11.32
CA LYS A 574 34.80 13.02 -10.86
C LYS A 574 35.36 11.91 -11.76
N GLU A 575 34.49 11.00 -12.23
CA GLU A 575 34.88 9.90 -13.15
C GLU A 575 35.37 10.43 -14.49
N GLU A 576 34.80 11.54 -14.98
CA GLU A 576 35.21 12.21 -16.22
C GLU A 576 36.42 13.14 -16.05
N GLY A 577 36.89 13.33 -14.83
CA GLY A 577 38.06 14.18 -14.54
C GLY A 577 37.79 15.67 -14.66
N LEU A 578 36.56 16.10 -14.48
CA LEU A 578 36.08 17.49 -14.63
C LEU A 578 35.98 18.22 -13.29
#